data_3a2103602655f8f7cd2e082ad122a909
#
_entry.id   3a2103602655f8f7cd2e082ad122a909
#
_cell.length_a   1.000
_cell.length_b   1.000
_cell.length_c   1.000
_cell.angle_alpha   90.00
_cell.angle_beta   90.00
_cell.angle_gamma   90.00
#
_symmetry.space_group_name_H-M   'P 1'
#
loop_
_entity.id
_entity.type
_entity.pdbx_description
1 polymer ?
#
loop_
_entity_poly.entity_id
_entity_poly.type
_entity_poly.pdbx_seq_one_letter_code
_entity_poly.pdbx_strand_id
1 'polypeptide(L)'
;PIENSLAGRVADTQRLIPDSDLKITYEYFHEVNHNLLGIRGAKISDIKRIRSHEQGIAQCRNKILKLDKQMIVEADTAGSAKLISELNNIEDAAIASALAAKIYDLDILEKNFQDTQNNVTRFLVMQKNLLDINPETKDILTTLVFTVRSIPAVLYKCLGGFASNGVNITKLESYIHPQGFDVAQFYVDFEGHPENTSVKLALEE
;
A
#
# COMPACT_ATOMS: atom_id res chain seq x y z
N PRO A 1 -4.85 -2.46 -1.18
CA PRO A 1 -3.50 -1.89 -1.23
C PRO A 1 -2.48 -2.96 -1.57
N ILE A 2 -1.47 -2.63 -2.38
CA ILE A 2 -0.39 -3.56 -2.75
C ILE A 2 0.96 -3.10 -2.20
N GLU A 3 1.16 -1.80 -2.12
CA GLU A 3 2.37 -1.18 -1.57
C GLU A 3 2.13 0.25 -1.11
N ASN A 4 2.98 0.71 -0.21
CA ASN A 4 3.00 2.08 0.29
C ASN A 4 4.43 2.63 0.20
N SER A 5 4.57 3.88 -0.21
CA SER A 5 5.89 4.51 -0.45
C SER A 5 6.79 4.61 0.79
N LEU A 6 6.23 4.57 1.99
CA LEU A 6 6.96 4.64 3.26
C LEU A 6 7.03 3.30 3.99
N ALA A 7 5.94 2.54 3.98
CA ALA A 7 5.81 1.27 4.71
C ALA A 7 6.24 0.05 3.87
N GLY A 8 6.44 0.23 2.55
CA GLY A 8 6.81 -0.84 1.65
C GLY A 8 5.62 -1.72 1.23
N ARG A 9 5.88 -3.01 1.02
CA ARG A 9 4.90 -3.96 0.51
C ARG A 9 3.80 -4.28 1.51
N VAL A 10 2.58 -4.55 0.99
CA VAL A 10 1.49 -5.16 1.75
C VAL A 10 1.53 -6.67 1.51
N ALA A 11 2.27 -7.38 2.36
CA ALA A 11 2.63 -8.78 2.16
C ALA A 11 1.42 -9.71 1.99
N ASP A 12 0.37 -9.52 2.78
CA ASP A 12 -0.84 -10.36 2.71
C ASP A 12 -1.57 -10.23 1.37
N THR A 13 -1.73 -9.00 0.85
CA THR A 13 -2.35 -8.78 -0.46
C THR A 13 -1.56 -9.48 -1.57
N GLN A 14 -0.25 -9.30 -1.56
CA GLN A 14 0.61 -9.91 -2.58
C GLN A 14 0.56 -11.43 -2.55
N ARG A 15 0.51 -12.04 -1.36
CA ARG A 15 0.41 -13.49 -1.19
C ARG A 15 -0.91 -14.07 -1.71
N LEU A 16 -2.01 -13.30 -1.63
CA LEU A 16 -3.33 -13.73 -2.03
C LEU A 16 -3.60 -13.60 -3.54
N ILE A 17 -2.86 -12.73 -4.25
CA ILE A 17 -3.07 -12.49 -5.68
C ILE A 17 -2.93 -13.76 -6.53
N PRO A 18 -1.88 -14.60 -6.38
CA PRO A 18 -1.71 -15.80 -7.21
C PRO A 18 -2.85 -16.81 -7.11
N ASP A 19 -3.47 -16.90 -5.92
CA ASP A 19 -4.54 -17.84 -5.62
C ASP A 19 -5.95 -17.25 -5.89
N SER A 20 -6.01 -16.00 -6.37
CA SER A 20 -7.27 -15.28 -6.59
C SER A 20 -7.79 -15.50 -8.02
N ASP A 21 -9.10 -15.73 -8.15
CA ASP A 21 -9.80 -15.72 -9.45
C ASP A 21 -9.98 -14.30 -10.02
N LEU A 22 -9.63 -13.27 -9.24
CA LEU A 22 -9.76 -11.88 -9.66
C LEU A 22 -8.60 -11.48 -10.56
N LYS A 23 -8.90 -10.64 -11.55
CA LYS A 23 -7.93 -10.07 -12.49
C LYS A 23 -7.68 -8.60 -12.15
N ILE A 24 -6.41 -8.19 -12.19
CA ILE A 24 -6.03 -6.79 -12.04
C ILE A 24 -6.45 -6.06 -13.32
N THR A 25 -7.21 -4.98 -13.18
CA THR A 25 -7.73 -4.23 -14.32
C THR A 25 -7.33 -2.76 -14.32
N TYR A 26 -6.94 -2.25 -13.16
CA TYR A 26 -6.50 -0.86 -13.02
C TYR A 26 -5.68 -0.70 -11.73
N GLU A 27 -4.89 0.35 -11.63
CA GLU A 27 -4.21 0.77 -10.41
C GLU A 27 -4.58 2.20 -10.04
N TYR A 28 -4.55 2.48 -8.74
CA TYR A 28 -4.83 3.81 -8.22
C TYR A 28 -3.83 4.18 -7.13
N PHE A 29 -3.26 5.36 -7.25
CA PHE A 29 -2.33 5.93 -6.28
C PHE A 29 -3.07 6.91 -5.39
N HIS A 30 -3.12 6.61 -4.10
CA HIS A 30 -3.79 7.43 -3.09
C HIS A 30 -2.78 8.08 -2.17
N GLU A 31 -2.79 9.40 -2.10
CA GLU A 31 -2.01 10.15 -1.13
C GLU A 31 -2.65 10.04 0.26
N VAL A 32 -1.87 9.54 1.22
CA VAL A 32 -2.32 9.37 2.61
C VAL A 32 -1.92 10.58 3.43
N ASN A 33 -2.91 11.39 3.80
CA ASN A 33 -2.73 12.56 4.65
C ASN A 33 -3.31 12.30 6.03
N HIS A 34 -2.46 12.35 7.04
CA HIS A 34 -2.85 12.22 8.44
C HIS A 34 -3.18 13.59 9.04
N ASN A 35 -4.29 13.65 9.78
CA ASN A 35 -4.66 14.85 10.51
C ASN A 35 -4.82 14.49 11.99
N LEU A 36 -4.49 15.43 12.87
CA LEU A 36 -4.81 15.31 14.28
C LEU A 36 -6.26 15.77 14.49
N LEU A 37 -7.08 14.87 14.97
CA LEU A 37 -8.52 15.06 15.18
C LEU A 37 -8.84 15.10 16.66
N GLY A 38 -9.77 15.97 17.06
CA GLY A 38 -10.33 16.02 18.40
C GLY A 38 -11.84 16.17 18.36
N ILE A 39 -12.49 15.99 19.49
CA ILE A 39 -13.92 16.32 19.60
C ILE A 39 -14.14 17.81 19.38
N ARG A 40 -15.37 18.19 19.05
CA ARG A 40 -15.71 19.59 18.77
C ARG A 40 -15.32 20.53 19.93
N GLY A 41 -14.61 21.61 19.58
CA GLY A 41 -14.15 22.62 20.51
C GLY A 41 -12.86 22.27 21.28
N ALA A 42 -12.30 21.07 21.09
CA ALA A 42 -11.02 20.70 21.68
C ALA A 42 -9.87 21.53 21.10
N LYS A 43 -8.85 21.77 21.91
CA LYS A 43 -7.59 22.39 21.51
C LYS A 43 -6.44 21.42 21.72
N ILE A 44 -5.35 21.61 21.00
CA ILE A 44 -4.14 20.76 21.15
C ILE A 44 -3.62 20.76 22.60
N SER A 45 -3.79 21.89 23.33
CA SER A 45 -3.43 21.99 24.75
C SER A 45 -4.19 21.04 25.66
N ASP A 46 -5.43 20.70 25.30
CA ASP A 46 -6.30 19.86 26.13
C ASP A 46 -5.97 18.36 25.97
N ILE A 47 -5.33 18.02 24.85
CA ILE A 47 -5.02 16.63 24.50
C ILE A 47 -3.94 16.08 25.42
N LYS A 48 -4.16 14.87 25.93
CA LYS A 48 -3.20 14.05 26.67
C LYS A 48 -2.84 12.76 25.95
N ARG A 49 -3.77 12.19 25.17
CA ARG A 49 -3.63 10.91 24.49
C ARG A 49 -3.91 11.05 23.01
N ILE A 50 -3.05 10.43 22.18
CA ILE A 50 -3.22 10.39 20.72
C ILE A 50 -3.32 8.92 20.30
N ARG A 51 -4.43 8.58 19.64
CA ARG A 51 -4.80 7.22 19.23
C ARG A 51 -4.69 7.06 17.72
N SER A 52 -4.16 5.96 17.26
CA SER A 52 -4.19 5.57 15.84
C SER A 52 -3.68 4.14 15.66
N HIS A 53 -3.77 3.64 14.43
CA HIS A 53 -3.04 2.45 14.01
C HIS A 53 -1.53 2.66 14.18
N GLU A 54 -0.78 1.58 14.44
CA GLU A 54 0.66 1.62 14.65
C GLU A 54 1.41 2.39 13.56
N GLN A 55 1.08 2.17 12.28
CA GLN A 55 1.69 2.89 11.16
C GLN A 55 1.36 4.39 11.18
N GLY A 56 0.13 4.77 11.52
CA GLY A 56 -0.25 6.19 11.66
C GLY A 56 0.53 6.90 12.76
N ILE A 57 0.71 6.24 13.91
CA ILE A 57 1.55 6.73 15.00
C ILE A 57 3.01 6.84 14.56
N ALA A 58 3.55 5.82 13.90
CA ALA A 58 4.94 5.82 13.42
C ALA A 58 5.22 6.96 12.45
N GLN A 59 4.28 7.26 11.55
CA GLN A 59 4.40 8.33 10.55
C GLN A 59 4.23 9.74 11.12
N CYS A 60 3.71 9.87 12.34
CA CYS A 60 3.52 11.14 13.04
C CYS A 60 4.37 11.26 14.31
N ARG A 61 5.29 10.31 14.54
CA ARG A 61 5.99 10.12 15.80
C ARG A 61 6.71 11.37 16.30
N ASN A 62 7.45 12.05 15.42
CA ASN A 62 8.24 13.22 15.82
C ASN A 62 7.35 14.37 16.26
N LYS A 63 6.21 14.59 15.60
CA LYS A 63 5.24 15.61 16.02
C LYS A 63 4.58 15.25 17.34
N ILE A 64 4.20 13.99 17.55
CA ILE A 64 3.61 13.54 18.82
C ILE A 64 4.58 13.73 19.97
N LEU A 65 5.87 13.37 19.79
CA LEU A 65 6.91 13.56 20.81
C LEU A 65 7.14 15.05 21.14
N LYS A 66 7.09 15.93 20.13
CA LYS A 66 7.19 17.40 20.37
C LYS A 66 6.02 17.94 21.18
N LEU A 67 4.85 17.34 21.05
CA LEU A 67 3.67 17.71 21.83
C LEU A 67 3.66 17.10 23.24
N ASP A 68 4.57 16.16 23.54
CA ASP A 68 4.67 15.42 24.80
C ASP A 68 3.34 14.72 25.16
N LYS A 69 2.77 13.97 24.21
CA LYS A 69 1.49 13.26 24.39
C LYS A 69 1.68 11.77 24.42
N GLN A 70 0.82 11.06 25.17
CA GLN A 70 0.80 9.61 25.24
C GLN A 70 0.29 9.03 23.90
N MET A 71 1.01 8.07 23.36
CA MET A 71 0.62 7.31 22.16
C MET A 71 -0.16 6.06 22.56
N ILE A 72 -1.31 5.84 21.93
CA ILE A 72 -2.12 4.63 22.13
C ILE A 72 -2.36 3.98 20.77
N VAL A 73 -1.94 2.73 20.64
CA VAL A 73 -2.11 1.94 19.41
C VAL A 73 -3.50 1.34 19.41
N GLU A 74 -4.20 1.50 18.29
CA GLU A 74 -5.53 0.97 18.02
C GLU A 74 -5.51 0.11 16.74
N ALA A 75 -6.59 -0.62 16.49
CA ALA A 75 -6.69 -1.53 15.35
C ALA A 75 -6.62 -0.84 13.98
N ASP A 76 -7.17 0.37 13.85
CA ASP A 76 -7.15 1.16 12.63
C ASP A 76 -7.31 2.67 12.87
N THR A 77 -7.03 3.48 11.85
CA THR A 77 -7.06 4.95 11.95
C THR A 77 -8.48 5.50 12.03
N ALA A 78 -9.40 4.98 11.22
CA ALA A 78 -10.80 5.45 11.18
C ALA A 78 -11.56 5.00 12.43
N GLY A 79 -11.30 3.78 12.93
CA GLY A 79 -11.80 3.27 14.19
C GLY A 79 -11.33 4.10 15.38
N SER A 80 -10.10 4.61 15.35
CA SER A 80 -9.62 5.56 16.38
C SER A 80 -10.41 6.85 16.37
N ALA A 81 -10.73 7.40 15.21
CA ALA A 81 -11.59 8.59 15.10
C ALA A 81 -13.01 8.32 15.62
N LYS A 82 -13.59 7.17 15.25
CA LYS A 82 -14.88 6.73 15.79
C LYS A 82 -14.85 6.64 17.31
N LEU A 83 -13.81 5.99 17.86
CA LEU A 83 -13.66 5.78 19.30
C LEU A 83 -13.64 7.11 20.07
N ILE A 84 -12.84 8.10 19.64
CA ILE A 84 -12.79 9.39 20.35
C ILE A 84 -14.10 10.16 20.25
N SER A 85 -14.85 10.03 19.14
CA SER A 85 -16.20 10.58 19.01
C SER A 85 -17.17 9.96 20.01
N GLU A 86 -17.13 8.64 20.21
CA GLU A 86 -17.97 7.90 21.17
C GLU A 86 -17.58 8.18 22.61
N LEU A 87 -16.28 8.25 22.92
CA LEU A 87 -15.78 8.58 24.26
C LEU A 87 -16.11 10.00 24.68
N ASN A 88 -16.24 10.90 23.72
CA ASN A 88 -16.51 12.33 23.91
C ASN A 88 -15.65 12.98 25.01
N ASN A 89 -14.36 12.62 25.06
CA ASN A 89 -13.40 13.10 26.03
C ASN A 89 -12.41 14.08 25.37
N ILE A 90 -12.38 15.31 25.86
CA ILE A 90 -11.55 16.40 25.33
C ILE A 90 -10.04 16.09 25.41
N GLU A 91 -9.62 15.16 26.26
CA GLU A 91 -8.22 14.75 26.43
C GLU A 91 -7.73 13.75 25.40
N ASP A 92 -8.65 13.18 24.58
CA ASP A 92 -8.34 12.19 23.55
C ASP A 92 -8.36 12.81 22.16
N ALA A 93 -7.33 12.51 21.38
CA ALA A 93 -7.23 12.84 19.97
C ALA A 93 -7.00 11.58 19.13
N ALA A 94 -7.31 11.63 17.84
CA ALA A 94 -6.99 10.58 16.90
C ALA A 94 -6.18 11.10 15.71
N ILE A 95 -5.30 10.25 15.17
CA ILE A 95 -4.68 10.51 13.88
C ILE A 95 -5.46 9.71 12.83
N ALA A 96 -6.11 10.44 11.92
CA ALA A 96 -6.91 9.84 10.85
C ALA A 96 -7.05 10.79 9.64
N SER A 97 -7.83 10.36 8.63
CA SER A 97 -8.11 11.15 7.43
C SER A 97 -9.08 12.30 7.71
N ALA A 98 -9.06 13.33 6.85
CA ALA A 98 -10.08 14.40 6.89
C ALA A 98 -11.51 13.86 6.66
N LEU A 99 -11.65 12.76 5.92
CA LEU A 99 -12.94 12.09 5.72
C LEU A 99 -13.47 11.51 7.03
N ALA A 100 -12.59 10.89 7.84
CA ALA A 100 -12.98 10.38 9.16
C ALA A 100 -13.45 11.50 10.08
N ALA A 101 -12.78 12.67 10.06
CA ALA A 101 -13.23 13.84 10.80
C ALA A 101 -14.66 14.24 10.44
N LYS A 102 -14.97 14.28 9.12
CA LYS A 102 -16.31 14.61 8.63
C LYS A 102 -17.38 13.58 9.03
N ILE A 103 -17.04 12.28 8.94
CA ILE A 103 -17.98 11.18 9.23
C ILE A 103 -18.33 11.16 10.73
N TYR A 104 -17.35 11.34 11.60
CA TYR A 104 -17.50 11.21 13.05
C TYR A 104 -17.68 12.54 13.78
N ASP A 105 -17.91 13.62 13.03
CA ASP A 105 -18.20 14.95 13.57
C ASP A 105 -17.10 15.48 14.49
N LEU A 106 -15.84 15.38 14.06
CA LEU A 106 -14.66 15.80 14.77
C LEU A 106 -14.06 17.06 14.16
N ASP A 107 -13.40 17.86 14.98
CA ASP A 107 -12.60 19.00 14.54
C ASP A 107 -11.20 18.53 14.12
N ILE A 108 -10.67 19.13 13.04
CA ILE A 108 -9.27 18.95 12.66
C ILE A 108 -8.45 19.96 13.44
N LEU A 109 -7.69 19.49 14.42
CA LEU A 109 -6.83 20.31 15.28
C LEU A 109 -5.56 20.74 14.54
N GLU A 110 -4.98 19.83 13.74
CA GLU A 110 -3.83 20.09 12.86
C GLU A 110 -3.95 19.26 11.60
N LYS A 111 -3.82 19.93 10.43
CA LYS A 111 -3.78 19.28 9.12
C LYS A 111 -2.37 18.80 8.81
N ASN A 112 -2.27 17.72 8.01
CA ASN A 112 -0.99 17.17 7.54
C ASN A 112 -0.04 16.91 8.71
N PHE A 113 -0.55 16.19 9.70
CA PHE A 113 0.15 15.90 10.96
C PHE A 113 1.25 14.83 10.80
N GLN A 114 1.47 14.26 9.62
CA GLN A 114 2.58 13.36 9.33
C GLN A 114 3.94 14.09 9.36
N ASP A 115 4.98 13.35 9.72
CA ASP A 115 6.36 13.86 9.78
C ASP A 115 6.97 14.06 8.38
N THR A 116 6.56 13.21 7.41
CA THR A 116 7.07 13.21 6.04
C THR A 116 5.92 13.35 5.06
N GLN A 117 6.12 14.15 4.03
CA GLN A 117 5.21 14.25 2.89
C GLN A 117 5.46 13.10 1.89
N ASN A 118 4.58 12.96 0.88
CA ASN A 118 4.67 11.95 -0.17
C ASN A 118 4.41 10.51 0.33
N ASN A 119 3.50 10.36 1.28
CA ASN A 119 2.97 9.07 1.67
C ASN A 119 1.90 8.64 0.68
N VAL A 120 2.24 7.73 -0.22
CA VAL A 120 1.34 7.27 -1.28
C VAL A 120 1.14 5.76 -1.15
N THR A 121 -0.12 5.34 -1.18
CA THR A 121 -0.48 3.92 -1.25
C THR A 121 -0.96 3.59 -2.66
N ARG A 122 -0.37 2.58 -3.27
CA ARG A 122 -0.81 1.99 -4.53
C ARG A 122 -1.87 0.94 -4.24
N PHE A 123 -3.02 1.08 -4.86
CA PHE A 123 -4.14 0.14 -4.83
C PHE A 123 -4.30 -0.53 -6.19
N LEU A 124 -4.64 -1.80 -6.19
CA LEU A 124 -5.06 -2.54 -7.38
C LEU A 124 -6.58 -2.61 -7.41
N VAL A 125 -7.18 -2.30 -8.56
CA VAL A 125 -8.59 -2.56 -8.83
C VAL A 125 -8.68 -3.92 -9.48
N MET A 126 -9.48 -4.81 -8.91
CA MET A 126 -9.60 -6.19 -9.33
C MET A 126 -11.05 -6.55 -9.64
N GLN A 127 -11.27 -7.35 -10.67
CA GLN A 127 -12.60 -7.85 -11.06
C GLN A 127 -12.54 -9.29 -11.58
N LYS A 128 -13.68 -9.96 -11.68
CA LYS A 128 -13.75 -11.35 -12.13
C LYS A 128 -13.37 -11.53 -13.60
N ASN A 129 -13.77 -10.59 -14.45
CA ASN A 129 -13.52 -10.66 -15.88
C ASN A 129 -12.31 -9.82 -16.26
N LEU A 130 -11.43 -10.38 -17.08
CA LEU A 130 -10.36 -9.60 -17.68
C LEU A 130 -10.98 -8.56 -18.64
N LEU A 131 -10.43 -7.35 -18.64
CA LEU A 131 -10.76 -6.37 -19.66
C LEU A 131 -10.08 -6.77 -20.97
N ASP A 132 -10.79 -6.62 -22.08
CA ASP A 132 -10.21 -6.68 -23.42
C ASP A 132 -9.50 -5.36 -23.68
N ILE A 133 -8.18 -5.35 -23.47
CA ILE A 133 -7.34 -4.15 -23.60
C ILE A 133 -6.62 -4.27 -24.94
N ASN A 134 -6.73 -3.21 -25.77
CA ASN A 134 -5.98 -3.14 -27.01
C ASN A 134 -4.47 -3.15 -26.71
N PRO A 135 -3.66 -4.06 -27.29
CA PRO A 135 -2.21 -4.10 -27.10
C PRO A 135 -1.47 -2.78 -27.40
N GLU A 136 -2.03 -1.94 -28.27
CA GLU A 136 -1.48 -0.63 -28.63
C GLU A 136 -1.81 0.48 -27.60
N THR A 137 -2.55 0.16 -26.55
CA THR A 137 -2.84 1.10 -25.46
C THR A 137 -1.52 1.47 -24.78
N LYS A 138 -1.33 2.77 -24.55
CA LYS A 138 -0.15 3.28 -23.83
C LYS A 138 -0.29 3.05 -22.32
N ASP A 139 0.85 3.04 -21.65
CA ASP A 139 0.94 2.98 -20.17
C ASP A 139 0.29 1.73 -19.56
N ILE A 140 0.43 0.58 -20.25
CA ILE A 140 0.01 -0.72 -19.73
C ILE A 140 1.11 -1.27 -18.82
N LEU A 141 0.71 -1.73 -17.64
CA LEU A 141 1.51 -2.60 -16.78
C LEU A 141 0.92 -4.01 -16.79
N THR A 142 1.79 -4.99 -16.93
CA THR A 142 1.44 -6.40 -16.78
C THR A 142 2.02 -6.94 -15.50
N THR A 143 1.19 -7.61 -14.70
CA THR A 143 1.60 -8.35 -13.52
C THR A 143 1.72 -9.83 -13.85
N LEU A 144 2.88 -10.40 -13.56
CA LEU A 144 3.17 -11.82 -13.71
C LEU A 144 3.63 -12.41 -12.37
N VAL A 145 3.11 -13.59 -12.04
CA VAL A 145 3.65 -14.40 -10.95
C VAL A 145 4.22 -15.67 -11.54
N PHE A 146 5.47 -15.95 -11.26
CA PHE A 146 6.14 -17.17 -11.73
C PHE A 146 6.88 -17.87 -10.61
N THR A 147 7.06 -19.18 -10.79
CA THR A 147 7.67 -20.07 -9.81
C THR A 147 8.87 -20.76 -10.43
N VAL A 148 9.98 -20.82 -9.72
CA VAL A 148 11.21 -21.45 -10.18
C VAL A 148 11.79 -22.35 -9.09
N ARG A 149 12.55 -23.38 -9.49
CA ARG A 149 13.37 -24.14 -8.55
C ARG A 149 14.55 -23.28 -8.07
N SER A 150 14.89 -23.41 -6.79
CA SER A 150 16.05 -22.70 -6.21
C SER A 150 17.36 -23.30 -6.68
N ILE A 151 17.80 -22.91 -7.87
CA ILE A 151 19.08 -23.30 -8.48
C ILE A 151 19.90 -22.06 -8.81
N PRO A 152 21.25 -22.19 -8.90
CA PRO A 152 22.13 -21.07 -9.21
C PRO A 152 21.72 -20.32 -10.49
N ALA A 153 21.73 -19.00 -10.43
CA ALA A 153 21.44 -18.07 -11.52
C ALA A 153 20.05 -18.18 -12.17
N VAL A 154 19.08 -18.88 -11.56
CA VAL A 154 17.75 -19.04 -12.14
C VAL A 154 17.03 -17.70 -12.34
N LEU A 155 17.05 -16.83 -11.34
CA LEU A 155 16.42 -15.50 -11.46
C LEU A 155 17.08 -14.67 -12.56
N TYR A 156 18.41 -14.69 -12.65
CA TYR A 156 19.15 -14.00 -13.71
C TYR A 156 18.68 -14.46 -15.11
N LYS A 157 18.50 -15.77 -15.30
CA LYS A 157 18.02 -16.33 -16.57
C LYS A 157 16.60 -15.90 -16.88
N CYS A 158 15.67 -15.94 -15.90
CA CYS A 158 14.30 -15.48 -16.09
C CYS A 158 14.21 -13.99 -16.41
N LEU A 159 15.12 -13.16 -15.84
CA LEU A 159 15.14 -11.72 -16.12
C LEU A 159 15.89 -11.41 -17.43
N GLY A 160 16.68 -12.35 -17.95
CA GLY A 160 17.44 -12.19 -19.19
C GLY A 160 16.54 -11.84 -20.37
N GLY A 161 15.43 -12.54 -20.53
CA GLY A 161 14.47 -12.31 -21.60
C GLY A 161 13.87 -10.90 -21.59
N PHE A 162 13.60 -10.34 -20.41
CA PHE A 162 13.17 -8.94 -20.31
C PHE A 162 14.24 -7.96 -20.73
N ALA A 163 15.50 -8.22 -20.31
CA ALA A 163 16.61 -7.36 -20.63
C ALA A 163 16.96 -7.40 -22.13
N SER A 164 17.02 -8.58 -22.75
CA SER A 164 17.35 -8.78 -24.17
C SER A 164 16.30 -8.18 -25.10
N ASN A 165 15.04 -8.16 -24.68
CA ASN A 165 13.92 -7.63 -25.46
C ASN A 165 13.50 -6.20 -25.07
N GLY A 166 14.29 -5.52 -24.20
CA GLY A 166 14.06 -4.12 -23.84
C GLY A 166 12.78 -3.86 -23.06
N VAL A 167 12.28 -4.86 -22.32
CA VAL A 167 11.08 -4.73 -21.47
C VAL A 167 11.48 -4.21 -20.09
N ASN A 168 10.92 -3.08 -19.68
CA ASN A 168 11.21 -2.47 -18.39
C ASN A 168 10.43 -3.14 -17.26
N ILE A 169 11.16 -3.66 -16.26
CA ILE A 169 10.58 -4.19 -15.02
C ILE A 169 10.46 -3.05 -14.01
N THR A 170 9.25 -2.78 -13.55
CA THR A 170 8.95 -1.70 -12.60
C THR A 170 8.91 -2.21 -11.15
N LYS A 171 8.66 -3.51 -10.95
CA LYS A 171 8.61 -4.13 -9.62
C LYS A 171 9.05 -5.59 -9.69
N LEU A 172 9.80 -6.02 -8.69
CA LEU A 172 10.19 -7.42 -8.49
C LEU A 172 10.18 -7.74 -7.00
N GLU A 173 9.40 -8.74 -6.61
CA GLU A 173 9.30 -9.23 -5.24
C GLU A 173 9.46 -10.74 -5.20
N SER A 174 10.08 -11.26 -4.16
CA SER A 174 10.23 -12.70 -3.96
C SER A 174 9.44 -13.18 -2.76
N TYR A 175 8.91 -14.40 -2.86
CA TYR A 175 8.19 -15.07 -1.78
C TYR A 175 8.73 -16.47 -1.55
N ILE A 176 8.57 -16.95 -0.33
CA ILE A 176 8.74 -18.35 -0.02
C ILE A 176 7.47 -19.08 -0.48
N HIS A 177 7.63 -20.04 -1.38
CA HIS A 177 6.49 -20.83 -1.88
C HIS A 177 5.98 -21.77 -0.76
N PRO A 178 4.66 -22.03 -0.66
CA PRO A 178 4.11 -22.94 0.34
C PRO A 178 4.70 -24.36 0.32
N GLN A 179 5.23 -24.80 -0.81
CA GLN A 179 5.87 -26.11 -0.97
C GLN A 179 7.28 -26.23 -0.34
N GLY A 180 7.85 -25.13 0.16
CA GLY A 180 9.13 -25.14 0.86
C GLY A 180 10.20 -24.22 0.26
N PHE A 181 11.41 -24.31 0.82
CA PHE A 181 12.53 -23.42 0.47
C PHE A 181 13.22 -23.79 -0.86
N ASP A 182 12.95 -24.95 -1.43
CA ASP A 182 13.52 -25.40 -2.71
C ASP A 182 12.85 -24.76 -3.92
N VAL A 183 11.79 -23.98 -3.68
CA VAL A 183 10.99 -23.30 -4.70
C VAL A 183 10.88 -21.84 -4.32
N ALA A 184 11.20 -20.97 -5.29
CA ALA A 184 11.02 -19.53 -5.14
C ALA A 184 9.89 -19.06 -6.07
N GLN A 185 9.02 -18.23 -5.54
CA GLN A 185 7.98 -17.56 -6.30
C GLN A 185 8.33 -16.08 -6.43
N PHE A 186 8.13 -15.52 -7.61
CA PHE A 186 8.37 -14.12 -7.90
C PHE A 186 7.11 -13.46 -8.44
N TYR A 187 6.87 -12.27 -7.94
CA TYR A 187 5.89 -11.32 -8.46
C TYR A 187 6.66 -10.25 -9.21
N VAL A 188 6.29 -9.99 -10.45
CA VAL A 188 6.89 -8.97 -11.29
C VAL A 188 5.84 -8.11 -11.96
N ASP A 189 6.01 -6.78 -11.90
CA ASP A 189 5.30 -5.83 -12.77
C ASP A 189 6.27 -5.34 -13.85
N PHE A 190 5.83 -5.33 -15.09
CA PHE A 190 6.60 -4.83 -16.23
C PHE A 190 5.72 -4.02 -17.19
N GLU A 191 6.35 -3.13 -17.93
CA GLU A 191 5.70 -2.27 -18.91
C GLU A 191 5.37 -3.05 -20.19
N GLY A 192 4.16 -2.88 -20.69
CA GLY A 192 3.67 -3.43 -21.95
C GLY A 192 2.60 -4.51 -21.80
N HIS A 193 1.86 -4.71 -22.88
CA HIS A 193 0.85 -5.76 -23.00
C HIS A 193 1.49 -7.11 -23.36
N PRO A 194 0.98 -8.25 -22.87
CA PRO A 194 1.54 -9.58 -23.19
C PRO A 194 1.60 -9.89 -24.69
N GLU A 195 0.73 -9.31 -25.50
CA GLU A 195 0.73 -9.49 -26.96
C GLU A 195 1.69 -8.54 -27.71
N ASN A 196 2.34 -7.59 -27.04
CA ASN A 196 3.40 -6.80 -27.65
C ASN A 196 4.58 -7.69 -28.04
N THR A 197 5.16 -7.50 -29.20
CA THR A 197 6.24 -8.36 -29.72
C THR A 197 7.40 -8.51 -28.77
N SER A 198 7.89 -7.41 -28.17
CA SER A 198 8.99 -7.42 -27.21
C SER A 198 8.65 -8.20 -25.92
N VAL A 199 7.43 -8.02 -25.41
CA VAL A 199 6.97 -8.72 -24.20
C VAL A 199 6.79 -10.22 -24.49
N LYS A 200 6.21 -10.56 -25.64
CA LYS A 200 6.02 -11.95 -26.05
C LYS A 200 7.34 -12.70 -26.15
N LEU A 201 8.34 -12.11 -26.82
CA LEU A 201 9.68 -12.67 -26.91
C LEU A 201 10.34 -12.80 -25.53
N ALA A 202 10.19 -11.79 -24.67
CA ALA A 202 10.72 -11.82 -23.30
C ALA A 202 10.13 -12.95 -22.44
N LEU A 203 8.86 -13.31 -22.66
CA LEU A 203 8.18 -14.37 -21.94
C LEU A 203 8.46 -15.78 -22.53
N GLU A 204 8.94 -15.88 -23.78
CA GLU A 204 9.30 -17.13 -24.45
C GLU A 204 10.73 -17.57 -24.15
N GLU A 205 11.66 -16.65 -23.78
CA GLU A 205 13.04 -16.91 -23.37
C GLU A 205 13.14 -17.46 -21.94
#